data_851dccaacfc7bddf5af57aa9e91256e9
#
_entry.id   851dccaacfc7bddf5af57aa9e91256e9
#
_cell.length_a   1.000
_cell.length_b   1.000
_cell.length_c   1.000
_cell.angle_alpha   90.00
_cell.angle_beta   90.00
_cell.angle_gamma   90.00
#
_symmetry.space_group_name_H-M   'P 1'
#
loop_
_entity.id
_entity.type
_entity.pdbx_description
1 polymer ?
#
loop_
_entity_poly.entity_id
_entity_poly.type
_entity_poly.pdbx_seq_one_letter_code
_entity_poly.pdbx_strand_id
1 'polypeptide(L)'
;YIVLQKTPNIRFHLPNCSNIGKRDTDKYTDLIGVHTDREFGHHPEELNIIFPITNMFDTNSIYYENSPNSNQNLYDFQSLKLNENNFSINNFNQCLHYNKINKTNITRVSLDFRIIPYSKFFIENKSSVSNNIKFQLGDYYILI
;
A
#
# COMPACT_ATOMS: atom_id res chain seq x y z
N TYR A 1 17.98 7.90 -12.50
CA TYR A 1 17.53 8.54 -11.24
C TYR A 1 16.13 8.06 -10.88
N ILE A 2 15.88 7.93 -9.59
CA ILE A 2 14.60 7.49 -9.02
C ILE A 2 14.18 8.53 -7.98
N VAL A 3 12.92 8.89 -8.01
CA VAL A 3 12.27 9.63 -6.93
C VAL A 3 11.76 8.62 -5.91
N LEU A 4 12.17 8.75 -4.68
CA LEU A 4 11.89 7.82 -3.59
C LEU A 4 11.11 8.52 -2.49
N GLN A 5 10.13 7.85 -1.89
CA GLN A 5 9.49 8.30 -0.64
C GLN A 5 10.58 8.43 0.45
N LYS A 6 10.70 9.63 1.04
CA LYS A 6 11.76 9.97 1.99
C LYS A 6 11.73 9.15 3.27
N THR A 7 10.55 8.86 3.76
CA THR A 7 10.35 8.12 5.00
C THR A 7 9.45 6.91 4.73
N PRO A 8 9.99 5.69 4.76
CA PRO A 8 9.17 4.48 4.64
C PRO A 8 8.12 4.39 5.75
N ASN A 9 7.00 3.73 5.45
CA ASN A 9 6.03 3.38 6.46
C ASN A 9 6.38 2.01 7.06
N ILE A 10 6.31 1.90 8.37
CA ILE A 10 6.27 0.60 9.06
C ILE A 10 4.81 0.23 9.27
N ARG A 11 4.45 -0.99 8.90
CA ARG A 11 3.10 -1.55 9.07
C ARG A 11 3.13 -2.72 10.04
N PHE A 12 2.21 -2.68 11.00
CA PHE A 12 1.95 -3.78 11.93
C PHE A 12 0.53 -4.28 11.73
N HIS A 13 0.36 -5.58 11.59
CA HIS A 13 -0.95 -6.22 11.50
C HIS A 13 -1.01 -7.39 12.47
N LEU A 14 -1.51 -7.10 13.65
CA LEU A 14 -1.58 -8.04 14.79
C LEU A 14 -2.63 -9.13 14.55
N PRO A 15 -2.45 -10.35 15.09
CA PRO A 15 -3.48 -11.39 15.09
C PRO A 15 -4.79 -10.90 15.70
N ASN A 16 -5.89 -11.32 15.11
CA ASN A 16 -7.28 -10.96 15.48
C ASN A 16 -7.61 -9.46 15.44
N CYS A 17 -6.72 -8.65 14.84
CA CYS A 17 -6.92 -7.22 14.68
C CYS A 17 -7.14 -6.85 13.21
N SER A 18 -7.83 -5.73 13.02
CA SER A 18 -7.78 -5.01 11.75
C SER A 18 -6.43 -4.29 11.64
N ASN A 19 -5.97 -4.06 10.41
CA ASN A 19 -4.86 -3.16 10.20
C ASN A 19 -5.20 -1.76 10.74
N ILE A 20 -4.19 -1.02 11.21
CA ILE A 20 -4.37 0.37 11.66
C ILE A 20 -4.88 1.18 10.46
N GLY A 21 -5.97 1.92 10.67
CA GLY A 21 -6.56 2.77 9.64
C GLY A 21 -7.93 2.31 9.12
N LYS A 22 -8.63 1.43 9.85
CA LYS A 22 -10.04 1.14 9.56
C LYS A 22 -10.81 2.47 9.42
N ARG A 23 -11.58 2.59 8.34
CA ARG A 23 -12.49 3.69 8.12
C ARG A 23 -13.92 3.24 8.44
N ASP A 24 -14.68 4.09 9.08
CA ASP A 24 -16.09 3.85 9.39
C ASP A 24 -16.99 3.73 8.15
N THR A 25 -16.41 3.99 6.97
CA THR A 25 -17.10 3.94 5.67
C THR A 25 -17.00 2.60 4.96
N ASP A 26 -16.35 1.58 5.57
CA ASP A 26 -16.20 0.28 4.94
C ASP A 26 -17.56 -0.39 4.76
N LYS A 27 -18.00 -0.48 3.52
CA LYS A 27 -19.26 -1.11 3.11
C LYS A 27 -19.27 -2.64 3.31
N TYR A 28 -18.12 -3.20 3.56
CA TYR A 28 -17.90 -4.64 3.69
C TYR A 28 -17.40 -4.95 5.10
N THR A 29 -18.02 -5.89 5.76
CA THR A 29 -17.73 -6.21 7.17
C THR A 29 -16.39 -6.88 7.39
N ASP A 30 -15.84 -7.55 6.38
CA ASP A 30 -14.60 -8.32 6.41
C ASP A 30 -13.46 -7.74 5.55
N LEU A 31 -13.76 -6.75 4.70
CA LEU A 31 -12.80 -6.08 3.84
C LEU A 31 -12.50 -4.70 4.40
N ILE A 32 -11.26 -4.46 4.78
CA ILE A 32 -10.88 -3.26 5.53
C ILE A 32 -10.12 -2.32 4.61
N GLY A 33 -10.71 -1.12 4.39
CA GLY A 33 -10.05 -0.04 3.68
C GLY A 33 -9.85 -0.31 2.19
N VAL A 34 -10.88 -0.81 1.49
CA VAL A 34 -10.82 -0.99 0.02
C VAL A 34 -10.57 0.36 -0.65
N HIS A 35 -9.45 0.50 -1.34
CA HIS A 35 -9.07 1.76 -2.01
C HIS A 35 -7.94 1.55 -3.03
N THR A 36 -7.68 2.60 -3.81
CA THR A 36 -6.41 2.82 -4.51
C THR A 36 -5.63 3.94 -3.81
N ASP A 37 -4.30 3.93 -3.85
CA ASP A 37 -3.52 5.03 -3.28
C ASP A 37 -3.81 6.37 -4.01
N ARG A 38 -4.18 6.30 -5.28
CA ARG A 38 -4.57 7.49 -6.07
C ARG A 38 -5.73 8.27 -5.46
N GLU A 39 -6.68 7.61 -4.81
CA GLU A 39 -7.79 8.25 -4.11
C GLU A 39 -7.33 9.15 -2.96
N PHE A 40 -6.12 8.91 -2.44
CA PHE A 40 -5.47 9.73 -1.41
C PHE A 40 -4.53 10.80 -1.96
N GLY A 41 -4.58 11.05 -3.27
CA GLY A 41 -3.81 12.09 -3.91
C GLY A 41 -2.38 11.72 -4.27
N HIS A 42 -1.98 10.46 -4.10
CA HIS A 42 -0.64 10.00 -4.49
C HIS A 42 -0.37 10.20 -5.98
N HIS A 43 0.90 10.37 -6.33
CA HIS A 43 1.34 10.60 -7.71
C HIS A 43 0.95 9.42 -8.61
N PRO A 44 0.40 9.64 -9.83
CA PRO A 44 -0.14 8.55 -10.67
C PRO A 44 0.90 7.52 -11.13
N GLU A 45 2.16 7.89 -11.17
CA GLU A 45 3.27 7.02 -11.61
C GLU A 45 4.00 6.34 -10.44
N GLU A 46 3.45 6.44 -9.21
CA GLU A 46 4.01 5.73 -8.07
C GLU A 46 3.87 4.22 -8.21
N LEU A 47 4.94 3.53 -7.83
CA LEU A 47 4.94 2.09 -7.58
C LEU A 47 5.22 1.86 -6.09
N ASN A 48 4.49 0.94 -5.50
CA ASN A 48 4.63 0.56 -4.10
C ASN A 48 5.65 -0.56 -3.97
N ILE A 49 6.68 -0.36 -3.16
CA ILE A 49 7.60 -1.42 -2.74
C ILE A 49 7.14 -1.93 -1.38
N ILE A 50 6.88 -3.22 -1.29
CA ILE A 50 6.57 -3.89 -0.03
C ILE A 50 7.74 -4.78 0.35
N PHE A 51 8.36 -4.49 1.48
CA PHE A 51 9.46 -5.28 2.03
C PHE A 51 9.00 -5.93 3.35
N PRO A 52 8.82 -7.26 3.37
CA PRO A 52 8.38 -7.96 4.55
C PRO A 52 9.53 -8.11 5.56
N ILE A 53 9.24 -7.88 6.84
CA ILE A 53 10.13 -8.21 7.96
C ILE A 53 9.70 -9.55 8.55
N THR A 54 8.40 -9.87 8.48
CA THR A 54 7.85 -11.17 8.79
C THR A 54 7.06 -11.70 7.60
N ASN A 55 6.87 -13.01 7.53
CA ASN A 55 6.14 -13.63 6.42
C ASN A 55 4.74 -13.02 6.23
N MET A 56 4.42 -12.69 4.99
CA MET A 56 3.14 -12.18 4.55
C MET A 56 2.41 -13.23 3.73
N PHE A 57 1.23 -13.62 4.17
CA PHE A 57 0.38 -14.60 3.49
C PHE A 57 -1.04 -14.53 4.02
N ASP A 58 -2.00 -15.03 3.26
CA ASP A 58 -3.39 -15.10 3.67
C ASP A 58 -3.87 -13.81 4.37
N THR A 59 -4.61 -13.91 5.48
CA THR A 59 -5.28 -12.79 6.13
C THR A 59 -4.35 -11.80 6.85
N ASN A 60 -3.07 -12.12 7.06
CA ASN A 60 -2.12 -11.13 7.55
C ASN A 60 -1.58 -10.22 6.44
N SER A 61 -1.90 -10.50 5.18
CA SER A 61 -1.34 -9.82 4.02
C SER A 61 -2.29 -8.81 3.38
N ILE A 62 -1.89 -8.25 2.24
CA ILE A 62 -2.64 -7.32 1.42
C ILE A 62 -3.31 -8.12 0.30
N TYR A 63 -4.60 -7.93 0.13
CA TYR A 63 -5.37 -8.44 -1.00
C TYR A 63 -5.44 -7.36 -2.07
N TYR A 64 -5.25 -7.72 -3.33
CA TYR A 64 -5.15 -6.74 -4.40
C TYR A 64 -5.72 -7.23 -5.72
N GLU A 65 -6.17 -6.27 -6.51
CA GLU A 65 -6.62 -6.43 -7.88
C GLU A 65 -5.44 -6.76 -8.80
N ASN A 66 -5.61 -7.72 -9.71
CA ASN A 66 -4.54 -8.17 -10.60
C ASN A 66 -4.10 -7.11 -11.62
N SER A 67 -5.01 -6.24 -12.02
CA SER A 67 -4.74 -5.12 -12.93
C SER A 67 -5.76 -4.01 -12.74
N PRO A 68 -5.39 -2.74 -12.99
CA PRO A 68 -6.30 -1.62 -12.81
C PRO A 68 -7.60 -1.79 -13.60
N ASN A 69 -8.73 -1.49 -12.95
CA ASN A 69 -10.06 -1.55 -13.56
C ASN A 69 -10.41 -2.92 -14.16
N SER A 70 -9.93 -4.00 -13.59
CA SER A 70 -10.17 -5.35 -14.08
C SER A 70 -11.62 -5.80 -13.94
N ASN A 71 -12.46 -5.06 -13.16
CA ASN A 71 -13.80 -5.46 -12.74
C ASN A 71 -13.83 -6.81 -11.99
N GLN A 72 -12.69 -7.23 -11.45
CA GLN A 72 -12.58 -8.42 -10.63
C GLN A 72 -13.44 -8.27 -9.37
N ASN A 73 -14.15 -9.34 -9.00
CA ASN A 73 -14.88 -9.33 -7.74
C ASN A 73 -13.89 -9.19 -6.56
N LEU A 74 -14.17 -8.31 -5.61
CA LEU A 74 -13.32 -8.04 -4.46
C LEU A 74 -12.97 -9.32 -3.67
N TYR A 75 -13.89 -10.27 -3.58
CA TYR A 75 -13.67 -11.53 -2.85
C TYR A 75 -12.73 -12.50 -3.57
N ASP A 76 -12.47 -12.27 -4.87
CA ASP A 76 -11.55 -13.08 -5.68
C ASP A 76 -10.12 -12.54 -5.70
N PHE A 77 -9.86 -11.43 -5.01
CA PHE A 77 -8.52 -10.86 -4.90
C PHE A 77 -7.58 -11.83 -4.19
N GLN A 78 -6.37 -11.93 -4.74
CA GLN A 78 -5.32 -12.77 -4.16
C GLN A 78 -4.55 -12.01 -3.09
N SER A 79 -4.14 -12.72 -2.03
CA SER A 79 -3.23 -12.15 -1.05
C SER A 79 -1.80 -12.14 -1.56
N LEU A 80 -1.09 -11.05 -1.31
CA LEU A 80 0.33 -10.93 -1.57
C LEU A 80 1.10 -11.93 -0.69
N LYS A 81 1.95 -12.78 -1.31
CA LYS A 81 2.75 -13.78 -0.60
C LYS A 81 4.22 -13.40 -0.65
N LEU A 82 4.78 -13.02 0.49
CA LEU A 82 6.18 -12.61 0.64
C LEU A 82 6.79 -13.24 1.89
N ASN A 83 8.10 -13.44 1.85
CA ASN A 83 8.93 -13.82 3.00
C ASN A 83 10.12 -12.87 3.11
N GLU A 84 10.90 -12.98 4.17
CA GLU A 84 12.03 -12.10 4.46
C GLU A 84 13.14 -12.05 3.39
N ASN A 85 13.12 -12.98 2.43
CA ASN A 85 14.12 -13.05 1.36
C ASN A 85 13.65 -12.39 0.05
N ASN A 86 12.45 -11.86 -0.01
CA ASN A 86 11.92 -11.23 -1.21
C ASN A 86 11.15 -9.95 -0.90
N PHE A 87 10.86 -9.21 -1.94
CA PHE A 87 10.01 -8.01 -1.88
C PHE A 87 9.10 -8.00 -3.11
N SER A 88 8.11 -7.13 -3.11
CA SER A 88 7.25 -6.93 -4.27
C SER A 88 7.24 -5.48 -4.72
N ILE A 89 7.02 -5.30 -6.03
CA ILE A 89 6.72 -4.01 -6.65
C ILE A 89 5.30 -4.10 -7.15
N ASN A 90 4.44 -3.19 -6.69
CA ASN A 90 3.00 -3.24 -6.94
C ASN A 90 2.49 -1.90 -7.46
N ASN A 91 1.43 -1.94 -8.25
CA ASN A 91 0.71 -0.75 -8.71
C ASN A 91 -0.52 -0.49 -7.84
N PHE A 92 -0.34 -0.39 -6.51
CA PHE A 92 -1.43 -0.07 -5.58
C PHE A 92 -1.98 1.34 -5.76
N ASN A 93 -1.26 2.17 -6.49
CA ASN A 93 -1.74 3.48 -6.89
C ASN A 93 -3.00 3.40 -7.76
N GLN A 94 -3.06 2.41 -8.64
CA GLN A 94 -4.16 2.24 -9.59
C GLN A 94 -4.98 0.97 -9.34
N CYS A 95 -4.44 -0.03 -8.65
CA CYS A 95 -5.12 -1.27 -8.32
C CYS A 95 -5.82 -1.15 -6.98
N LEU A 96 -7.08 -1.56 -6.92
CA LEU A 96 -7.80 -1.72 -5.67
C LEU A 96 -7.07 -2.71 -4.77
N HIS A 97 -6.97 -2.37 -3.49
CA HIS A 97 -6.38 -3.25 -2.49
C HIS A 97 -7.01 -3.02 -1.12
N TYR A 98 -6.89 -4.02 -0.26
CA TYR A 98 -7.47 -4.00 1.08
C TYR A 98 -6.79 -4.99 2.02
N ASN A 99 -7.16 -4.92 3.30
CA ASN A 99 -6.78 -5.91 4.31
C ASN A 99 -8.02 -6.62 4.86
N LYS A 100 -7.82 -7.81 5.41
CA LYS A 100 -8.82 -8.55 6.22
C LYS A 100 -8.43 -8.49 7.68
N ILE A 101 -9.31 -8.92 8.57
CA ILE A 101 -8.90 -9.23 9.95
C ILE A 101 -7.87 -10.35 9.89
N ASN A 102 -6.72 -10.14 10.52
CA ASN A 102 -5.66 -11.14 10.55
C ASN A 102 -6.09 -12.35 11.39
N LYS A 103 -6.45 -13.42 10.73
CA LYS A 103 -6.85 -14.70 11.35
C LYS A 103 -5.67 -15.68 11.49
N THR A 104 -4.47 -15.26 11.09
CA THR A 104 -3.25 -16.03 11.34
C THR A 104 -2.77 -15.76 12.76
N ASN A 105 -1.87 -16.59 13.27
CA ASN A 105 -1.20 -16.38 14.56
C ASN A 105 0.11 -15.59 14.44
N ILE A 106 0.37 -14.98 13.27
CA ILE A 106 1.59 -14.25 12.98
C ILE A 106 1.29 -12.76 12.81
N THR A 107 1.99 -11.92 13.56
CA THR A 107 2.00 -10.49 13.32
C THR A 107 2.74 -10.20 12.02
N ARG A 108 2.08 -9.54 11.06
CA ARG A 108 2.80 -8.96 9.94
C ARG A 108 3.54 -7.73 10.39
N VAL A 109 4.82 -7.67 10.06
CA VAL A 109 5.64 -6.46 10.08
C VAL A 109 6.21 -6.27 8.69
N SER A 110 5.97 -5.12 8.09
CA SER A 110 6.49 -4.79 6.76
C SER A 110 6.84 -3.32 6.63
N LEU A 111 7.80 -3.01 5.78
CA LEU A 111 8.05 -1.66 5.29
C LEU A 111 7.29 -1.48 3.97
N ASP A 112 6.66 -0.34 3.81
CA ASP A 112 6.15 0.09 2.51
C ASP A 112 6.71 1.48 2.19
N PHE A 113 7.09 1.66 0.93
CA PHE A 113 7.53 2.94 0.41
C PHE A 113 7.27 3.01 -1.09
N ARG A 114 7.34 4.21 -1.63
CA ARG A 114 6.96 4.49 -3.01
C ARG A 114 8.15 4.97 -3.80
N ILE A 115 8.18 4.57 -5.06
CA ILE A 115 9.17 5.01 -6.04
C ILE A 115 8.47 5.54 -7.29
N ILE A 116 9.12 6.49 -7.97
CA ILE A 116 8.70 7.00 -9.28
C ILE A 116 9.95 7.09 -10.15
N PRO A 117 9.96 6.57 -11.39
CA PRO A 117 11.01 6.88 -12.33
C PRO A 117 11.12 8.39 -12.53
N TYR A 118 12.32 8.97 -12.42
CA TYR A 118 12.47 10.44 -12.49
C TYR A 118 11.90 11.03 -13.77
N SER A 119 12.04 10.33 -14.89
CA SER A 119 11.49 10.75 -16.18
C SER A 119 9.95 10.88 -16.22
N LYS A 120 9.27 10.31 -15.23
CA LYS A 120 7.81 10.36 -15.10
C LYS A 120 7.34 11.26 -13.95
N PHE A 121 8.29 11.80 -13.18
CA PHE A 121 7.95 12.64 -12.05
C PHE A 121 7.56 14.04 -12.48
N PHE A 122 6.45 14.53 -11.97
CA PHE A 122 6.02 15.92 -12.07
C PHE A 122 5.38 16.38 -10.77
N ILE A 123 5.38 17.67 -10.50
CA ILE A 123 4.82 18.20 -9.26
C ILE A 123 3.30 18.30 -9.39
N GLU A 124 2.59 17.59 -8.55
CA GLU A 124 1.16 17.80 -8.28
C GLU A 124 1.02 18.65 -7.01
N ASN A 125 0.18 19.66 -7.05
CA ASN A 125 -0.08 20.50 -5.87
C ASN A 125 -1.03 19.79 -4.88
N LYS A 126 -0.58 18.65 -4.35
CA LYS A 126 -1.32 17.79 -3.44
C LYS A 126 -0.46 17.46 -2.22
N SER A 127 -1.13 17.04 -1.16
CA SER A 127 -0.50 16.64 0.10
C SER A 127 -1.07 15.31 0.57
N SER A 128 -0.27 14.57 1.35
CA SER A 128 -0.72 13.36 2.03
C SER A 128 -1.88 13.66 2.98
N VAL A 129 -2.92 12.84 2.91
CA VAL A 129 -4.10 12.98 3.78
C VAL A 129 -3.77 12.72 5.25
N SER A 130 -2.78 11.88 5.54
CA SER A 130 -2.47 11.46 6.91
C SER A 130 -1.65 12.47 7.70
N ASN A 131 -0.74 13.19 7.05
CA ASN A 131 0.22 14.08 7.72
C ASN A 131 0.39 15.45 7.06
N ASN A 132 -0.39 15.72 6.01
CA ASN A 132 -0.38 16.98 5.26
C ASN A 132 0.99 17.34 4.65
N ILE A 133 1.88 16.37 4.42
CA ILE A 133 3.17 16.57 3.76
C ILE A 133 2.93 16.69 2.24
N LYS A 134 3.50 17.71 1.60
CA LYS A 134 3.37 17.92 0.16
C LYS A 134 4.08 16.85 -0.64
N PHE A 135 3.42 16.34 -1.69
CA PHE A 135 3.99 15.37 -2.62
C PHE A 135 4.99 16.02 -3.59
N GLN A 136 6.11 16.52 -3.04
CA GLN A 136 7.19 17.16 -3.77
C GLN A 136 8.57 16.75 -3.27
N LEU A 137 9.62 17.04 -4.06
CA LEU A 137 10.99 16.81 -3.67
C LEU A 137 11.37 17.69 -2.46
N GLY A 138 12.13 17.10 -1.52
CA GLY A 138 12.51 17.73 -0.27
C GLY A 138 11.53 17.46 0.88
N ASP A 139 10.23 17.33 0.60
CA ASP A 139 9.20 17.05 1.59
C ASP A 139 8.90 15.53 1.66
N TYR A 140 7.99 15.05 0.81
CA TYR A 140 7.61 13.64 0.77
C TYR A 140 8.61 12.76 -0.01
N TYR A 141 9.25 13.33 -1.02
CA TYR A 141 10.19 12.61 -1.88
C TYR A 141 11.61 13.12 -1.79
N ILE A 142 12.56 12.23 -2.09
CA ILE A 142 13.96 12.54 -2.37
C ILE A 142 14.33 12.00 -3.76
N LEU A 143 15.34 12.59 -4.37
CA LEU A 143 15.94 12.09 -5.60
C LEU A 143 17.21 11.30 -5.26
N ILE A 144 17.34 10.10 -5.81
CA ILE A 144 18.52 9.23 -5.69
C ILE A 144 19.00 8.76 -7.06
#